data_645ff6454727e624745cd6db71ec2311
#
_entry.id   645ff6454727e624745cd6db71ec2311
#
_cell.length_a   1.000
_cell.length_b   1.000
_cell.length_c   1.000
_cell.angle_alpha   90.00
_cell.angle_beta   90.00
_cell.angle_gamma   90.00
#
_symmetry.space_group_name_H-M   'P 1'
#
loop_
_entity.id
_entity.type
_entity.pdbx_description
1 polymer ?
#
loop_
_entity_poly.entity_id
_entity_poly.type
_entity_poly.pdbx_seq_one_letter_code
_entity_poly.pdbx_strand_id
1 'polypeptide(L)'
;VRDLVLIALLASIGGVLSTYIGYLGNLVNRFVGVPFGAGQVVAGLHILWPLLARLVTGRFGSGTLTGIAKGVVELLSGGTHGAVIVLVSAVEGILVDLGMGIAPGGPLLLAVLVGAAASASNVLVFQAIYFSGVPATLLLVMLGLSLLSGAFFGGYLAWDLRRSLLAARILRRSAEEERPRGGRWWRYLITAPIVLALLGGGVAYYAFVYDTSSPEEARVQGALERPFTFRYEEWSDRTVTVTAELRGSSTYVPPRDYVGVPLHLLLEQALPKAGASSVRVIADDGYEVSFDLSSLLADRKVALSLEAGRLCLIAAGYEGAAWVQGVKRVVVE
;
A
#
# COMPACT_ATOMS: atom_id res chain seq x y z
N VAL A 1 24.22 -14.32 17.98
CA VAL A 1 24.06 -12.86 18.12
C VAL A 1 24.15 -12.18 16.75
N ARG A 2 25.21 -12.40 15.93
CA ARG A 2 25.42 -11.74 14.65
C ARG A 2 24.24 -11.91 13.69
N ASP A 3 23.72 -13.14 13.53
CA ASP A 3 22.63 -13.43 12.60
C ASP A 3 21.32 -12.73 13.03
N LEU A 4 21.05 -12.67 14.35
CA LEU A 4 19.90 -11.94 14.87
C LEU A 4 20.02 -10.42 14.64
N VAL A 5 21.21 -9.86 14.76
CA VAL A 5 21.45 -8.44 14.43
C VAL A 5 21.21 -8.16 12.95
N LEU A 6 21.69 -9.05 12.05
CA LEU A 6 21.46 -8.94 10.62
C LEU A 6 19.96 -9.03 10.28
N ILE A 7 19.25 -9.98 10.89
CA ILE A 7 17.79 -10.12 10.73
C ILE A 7 17.08 -8.83 11.19
N ALA A 8 17.43 -8.32 12.36
CA ALA A 8 16.81 -7.10 12.90
C ALA A 8 17.08 -5.88 12.00
N LEU A 9 18.30 -5.71 11.50
CA LEU A 9 18.65 -4.62 10.59
C LEU A 9 17.88 -4.73 9.26
N LEU A 10 17.86 -5.92 8.64
CA LEU A 10 17.16 -6.13 7.39
C LEU A 10 15.64 -5.99 7.54
N ALA A 11 15.08 -6.44 8.67
CA ALA A 11 13.66 -6.28 8.97
C ALA A 11 13.30 -4.81 9.20
N SER A 12 14.11 -4.04 9.92
CA SER A 12 13.86 -2.63 10.18
C SER A 12 13.93 -1.79 8.90
N ILE A 13 15.01 -1.94 8.13
CA ILE A 13 15.16 -1.26 6.83
C ILE A 13 14.03 -1.70 5.89
N GLY A 14 13.79 -3.01 5.80
CA GLY A 14 12.78 -3.60 4.94
C GLY A 14 11.37 -3.14 5.29
N GLY A 15 11.02 -3.04 6.58
CA GLY A 15 9.72 -2.60 7.03
C GLY A 15 9.44 -1.14 6.67
N VAL A 16 10.39 -0.25 6.97
CA VAL A 16 10.27 1.17 6.59
C VAL A 16 10.18 1.33 5.07
N LEU A 17 11.06 0.69 4.30
CA LEU A 17 11.02 0.79 2.84
C LEU A 17 9.76 0.14 2.25
N SER A 18 9.23 -0.93 2.85
CA SER A 18 7.99 -1.56 2.42
C SER A 18 6.78 -0.62 2.52
N THR A 19 6.73 0.25 3.53
CA THR A 19 5.71 1.29 3.61
C THR A 19 5.73 2.20 2.38
N TYR A 20 6.92 2.67 1.97
CA TYR A 20 7.07 3.48 0.75
C TYR A 20 6.77 2.69 -0.54
N ILE A 21 7.10 1.41 -0.59
CA ILE A 21 6.77 0.52 -1.72
C ILE A 21 5.25 0.39 -1.85
N GLY A 22 4.52 0.31 -0.73
CA GLY A 22 3.05 0.33 -0.72
C GLY A 22 2.48 1.62 -1.35
N TYR A 23 3.01 2.79 -0.98
CA TYR A 23 2.63 4.05 -1.61
C TYR A 23 2.98 4.10 -3.10
N LEU A 24 4.14 3.56 -3.49
CA LEU A 24 4.53 3.46 -4.89
C LEU A 24 3.57 2.56 -5.67
N GLY A 25 3.16 1.43 -5.08
CA GLY A 25 2.15 0.53 -5.67
C GLY A 25 0.82 1.25 -5.92
N ASN A 26 0.35 2.04 -4.97
CA ASN A 26 -0.84 2.86 -5.13
C ASN A 26 -0.66 3.93 -6.22
N LEU A 27 0.53 4.51 -6.34
CA LEU A 27 0.85 5.46 -7.41
C LEU A 27 0.79 4.78 -8.78
N VAL A 28 1.35 3.57 -8.93
CA VAL A 28 1.27 2.78 -10.17
C VAL A 28 -0.18 2.48 -10.52
N ASN A 29 -1.01 2.08 -9.55
CA ASN A 29 -2.44 1.86 -9.77
C ASN A 29 -3.13 3.11 -10.35
N ARG A 30 -2.83 4.29 -9.81
CA ARG A 30 -3.38 5.57 -10.29
C ARG A 30 -2.93 5.90 -11.71
N PHE A 31 -1.64 5.72 -12.02
CA PHE A 31 -1.13 5.98 -13.37
C PHE A 31 -1.74 5.07 -14.42
N VAL A 32 -2.00 3.81 -14.07
CA VAL A 32 -2.62 2.84 -14.97
C VAL A 32 -4.15 3.04 -15.02
N GLY A 33 -4.74 3.80 -14.09
CA GLY A 33 -6.18 4.04 -14.03
C GLY A 33 -6.97 2.85 -13.48
N VAL A 34 -6.34 2.00 -12.66
CA VAL A 34 -7.00 0.86 -12.02
C VAL A 34 -7.07 1.06 -10.50
N PRO A 35 -8.13 0.62 -9.84
CA PRO A 35 -8.28 0.79 -8.38
C PRO A 35 -7.23 -0.01 -7.59
N PHE A 36 -6.77 -1.15 -8.12
CA PHE A 36 -5.77 -2.02 -7.47
C PHE A 36 -5.16 -2.99 -8.50
N GLY A 37 -4.09 -3.66 -8.12
CA GLY A 37 -3.50 -4.77 -8.88
C GLY A 37 -2.29 -4.40 -9.72
N ALA A 38 -2.21 -3.22 -10.33
CA ALA A 38 -1.03 -2.80 -11.10
C ALA A 38 0.21 -2.62 -10.20
N GLY A 39 0.03 -2.27 -8.93
CA GLY A 39 1.08 -2.20 -7.92
C GLY A 39 1.85 -3.51 -7.72
N GLN A 40 1.33 -4.66 -8.19
CA GLN A 40 2.02 -5.95 -8.14
C GLN A 40 3.34 -5.97 -8.94
N VAL A 41 3.54 -5.02 -9.84
CA VAL A 41 4.82 -4.82 -10.53
C VAL A 41 5.99 -4.57 -9.55
N VAL A 42 5.74 -4.00 -8.39
CA VAL A 42 6.75 -3.71 -7.35
C VAL A 42 6.66 -4.62 -6.12
N ALA A 43 5.71 -5.55 -6.09
CA ALA A 43 5.47 -6.43 -4.94
C ALA A 43 6.70 -7.28 -4.54
N GLY A 44 7.53 -7.69 -5.51
CA GLY A 44 8.75 -8.45 -5.26
C GLY A 44 9.77 -7.75 -4.36
N LEU A 45 9.70 -6.42 -4.23
CA LEU A 45 10.57 -5.66 -3.31
C LEU A 45 10.29 -5.98 -1.84
N HIS A 46 9.08 -6.40 -1.50
CA HIS A 46 8.74 -6.87 -0.15
C HIS A 46 9.48 -8.18 0.18
N ILE A 47 9.71 -9.04 -0.83
CA ILE A 47 10.37 -10.34 -0.70
C ILE A 47 11.89 -10.21 -0.59
N LEU A 48 12.45 -9.13 -1.08
CA LEU A 48 13.89 -8.85 -1.06
C LEU A 48 14.49 -9.09 0.34
N TRP A 49 13.85 -8.59 1.37
CA TRP A 49 14.38 -8.56 2.72
C TRP A 49 14.42 -9.94 3.39
N PRO A 50 13.32 -10.72 3.45
CA PRO A 50 13.36 -12.06 4.03
C PRO A 50 14.24 -13.01 3.20
N LEU A 51 14.26 -12.88 1.86
CA LEU A 51 15.11 -13.72 1.04
C LEU A 51 16.59 -13.36 1.18
N LEU A 52 16.94 -12.09 1.25
CA LEU A 52 18.31 -11.66 1.53
C LEU A 52 18.78 -12.16 2.90
N ALA A 53 17.94 -12.02 3.94
CA ALA A 53 18.26 -12.54 5.29
C ALA A 53 18.54 -14.06 5.26
N ARG A 54 17.70 -14.81 4.55
CA ARG A 54 17.86 -16.26 4.40
C ARG A 54 19.14 -16.63 3.66
N LEU A 55 19.46 -15.90 2.58
CA LEU A 55 20.68 -16.10 1.79
C LEU A 55 21.96 -15.72 2.55
N VAL A 56 21.91 -14.68 3.38
CA VAL A 56 23.07 -14.17 4.14
C VAL A 56 23.38 -15.02 5.36
N THR A 57 22.33 -15.44 6.10
CA THR A 57 22.51 -16.22 7.33
C THR A 57 22.70 -17.71 7.04
N GLY A 58 22.16 -18.21 5.93
CA GLY A 58 22.11 -19.63 5.62
C GLY A 58 21.22 -20.48 6.54
N ARG A 59 20.51 -19.86 7.51
CA ARG A 59 19.76 -20.57 8.56
C ARG A 59 18.26 -20.62 8.25
N PHE A 60 17.69 -21.81 8.40
CA PHE A 60 16.24 -21.97 8.36
C PHE A 60 15.58 -21.13 9.47
N GLY A 61 14.44 -20.51 9.18
CA GLY A 61 13.72 -19.62 10.09
C GLY A 61 14.13 -18.15 9.98
N SER A 62 15.25 -17.82 9.34
CA SER A 62 15.68 -16.43 9.20
C SER A 62 14.80 -15.63 8.24
N GLY A 63 14.27 -16.25 7.19
CA GLY A 63 13.29 -15.65 6.29
C GLY A 63 11.98 -15.33 7.02
N THR A 64 11.46 -16.31 7.76
CA THR A 64 10.23 -16.18 8.56
C THR A 64 10.37 -15.08 9.61
N LEU A 65 11.45 -15.11 10.39
CA LEU A 65 11.68 -14.13 11.45
C LEU A 65 11.85 -12.72 10.88
N THR A 66 12.56 -12.58 9.76
CA THR A 66 12.68 -11.28 9.06
C THR A 66 11.34 -10.83 8.52
N GLY A 67 10.54 -11.71 7.93
CA GLY A 67 9.20 -11.40 7.40
C GLY A 67 8.28 -10.86 8.51
N ILE A 68 8.17 -11.57 9.64
CA ILE A 68 7.35 -11.15 10.78
C ILE A 68 7.82 -9.80 11.32
N ALA A 69 9.11 -9.65 11.62
CA ALA A 69 9.66 -8.41 12.18
C ALA A 69 9.51 -7.24 11.19
N LYS A 70 9.74 -7.47 9.88
CA LYS A 70 9.50 -6.49 8.81
C LYS A 70 8.02 -6.06 8.79
N GLY A 71 7.09 -7.02 8.82
CA GLY A 71 5.66 -6.72 8.81
C GLY A 71 5.22 -5.87 10.01
N VAL A 72 5.77 -6.14 11.20
CA VAL A 72 5.53 -5.31 12.39
C VAL A 72 6.07 -3.89 12.20
N VAL A 73 7.29 -3.74 11.69
CA VAL A 73 7.87 -2.41 11.43
C VAL A 73 7.06 -1.66 10.37
N GLU A 74 6.64 -2.32 9.30
CA GLU A 74 5.79 -1.75 8.24
C GLU A 74 4.45 -1.28 8.79
N LEU A 75 3.80 -2.08 9.65
CA LEU A 75 2.56 -1.71 10.34
C LEU A 75 2.75 -0.44 11.19
N LEU A 76 3.82 -0.40 12.01
CA LEU A 76 4.10 0.73 12.89
C LEU A 76 4.56 1.99 12.14
N SER A 77 5.09 1.82 10.93
CA SER A 77 5.51 2.93 10.06
C SER A 77 4.36 3.53 9.23
N GLY A 78 3.12 3.10 9.44
CA GLY A 78 1.96 3.61 8.73
C GLY A 78 1.70 2.91 7.39
N GLY A 79 2.03 1.63 7.27
CA GLY A 79 1.72 0.82 6.08
C GLY A 79 0.21 0.80 5.79
N THR A 80 -0.15 0.89 4.50
CA THR A 80 -1.54 1.07 4.03
C THR A 80 -2.45 -0.15 4.24
N HIS A 81 -1.88 -1.32 4.55
CA HIS A 81 -2.62 -2.59 4.64
C HIS A 81 -3.00 -3.02 6.06
N GLY A 82 -2.75 -2.17 7.06
CA GLY A 82 -3.08 -2.46 8.47
C GLY A 82 -2.41 -3.74 8.99
N ALA A 83 -3.01 -4.37 10.01
CA ALA A 83 -2.44 -5.55 10.67
C ALA A 83 -2.26 -6.78 9.77
N VAL A 84 -3.00 -6.87 8.66
CA VAL A 84 -2.89 -7.99 7.70
C VAL A 84 -1.50 -8.08 7.07
N ILE A 85 -0.77 -6.96 7.00
CA ILE A 85 0.59 -6.96 6.43
C ILE A 85 1.56 -7.86 7.22
N VAL A 86 1.34 -8.01 8.54
CA VAL A 86 2.16 -8.91 9.36
C VAL A 86 1.94 -10.37 8.95
N LEU A 87 0.67 -10.76 8.71
CA LEU A 87 0.33 -12.10 8.23
C LEU A 87 0.92 -12.36 6.84
N VAL A 88 0.74 -11.42 5.91
CA VAL A 88 1.30 -11.52 4.56
C VAL A 88 2.82 -11.70 4.62
N SER A 89 3.53 -10.84 5.36
CA SER A 89 4.99 -10.90 5.49
C SER A 89 5.47 -12.19 6.20
N ALA A 90 4.67 -12.75 7.12
CA ALA A 90 4.95 -14.03 7.75
C ALA A 90 4.86 -15.18 6.73
N VAL A 91 3.78 -15.22 5.92
CA VAL A 91 3.60 -16.22 4.85
C VAL A 91 4.73 -16.14 3.82
N GLU A 92 5.08 -14.94 3.39
CA GLU A 92 6.22 -14.68 2.49
C GLU A 92 7.52 -15.25 3.06
N GLY A 93 7.81 -14.96 4.33
CA GLY A 93 9.01 -15.44 5.01
C GLY A 93 9.04 -16.96 5.19
N ILE A 94 7.90 -17.59 5.49
CA ILE A 94 7.77 -19.05 5.58
C ILE A 94 8.05 -19.71 4.22
N LEU A 95 7.48 -19.19 3.14
CA LEU A 95 7.72 -19.70 1.79
C LEU A 95 9.19 -19.56 1.38
N VAL A 96 9.84 -18.45 1.76
CA VAL A 96 11.27 -18.25 1.57
C VAL A 96 12.08 -19.32 2.30
N ASP A 97 11.79 -19.60 3.57
CA ASP A 97 12.53 -20.61 4.34
C ASP A 97 12.32 -22.02 3.80
N LEU A 98 11.08 -22.39 3.47
CA LEU A 98 10.75 -23.69 2.89
C LEU A 98 11.42 -23.87 1.52
N GLY A 99 11.28 -22.91 0.64
CA GLY A 99 11.83 -22.98 -0.72
C GLY A 99 13.37 -23.02 -0.72
N MET A 100 14.02 -22.14 0.05
CA MET A 100 15.49 -22.14 0.18
C MET A 100 16.01 -23.29 1.03
N GLY A 101 15.16 -24.02 1.74
CA GLY A 101 15.49 -25.24 2.45
C GLY A 101 15.85 -26.41 1.52
N ILE A 102 15.39 -26.39 0.26
CA ILE A 102 15.64 -27.44 -0.73
C ILE A 102 17.12 -27.51 -1.11
N ALA A 103 17.80 -26.36 -1.22
CA ALA A 103 19.23 -26.28 -1.49
C ALA A 103 19.88 -25.13 -0.72
N PRO A 104 20.43 -25.38 0.47
CA PRO A 104 21.14 -24.37 1.27
C PRO A 104 22.33 -23.78 0.49
N GLY A 105 22.44 -22.45 0.51
CA GLY A 105 23.45 -21.75 -0.32
C GLY A 105 23.00 -21.46 -1.76
N GLY A 106 21.85 -21.85 -2.11
CA GLY A 106 21.02 -21.85 -3.31
C GLY A 106 21.56 -21.27 -4.62
N PRO A 107 21.38 -21.99 -5.71
CA PRO A 107 21.66 -21.46 -7.05
C PRO A 107 20.72 -20.27 -7.33
N LEU A 108 21.15 -19.38 -8.21
CA LEU A 108 20.34 -18.22 -8.64
C LEU A 108 18.91 -18.62 -9.03
N LEU A 109 18.78 -19.72 -9.78
CA LEU A 109 17.46 -20.19 -10.23
C LEU A 109 16.51 -20.46 -9.07
N LEU A 110 17.00 -21.09 -7.99
CA LEU A 110 16.17 -21.36 -6.81
C LEU A 110 15.74 -20.06 -6.13
N ALA A 111 16.64 -19.10 -5.95
CA ALA A 111 16.31 -17.79 -5.39
C ALA A 111 15.23 -17.07 -6.23
N VAL A 112 15.34 -17.14 -7.57
CA VAL A 112 14.38 -16.57 -8.50
C VAL A 112 13.01 -17.23 -8.37
N LEU A 113 12.96 -18.57 -8.34
CA LEU A 113 11.70 -19.32 -8.20
C LEU A 113 11.03 -19.09 -6.83
N VAL A 114 11.82 -19.09 -5.76
CA VAL A 114 11.33 -18.81 -4.40
C VAL A 114 10.84 -17.38 -4.27
N GLY A 115 11.57 -16.41 -4.83
CA GLY A 115 11.16 -15.01 -4.87
C GLY A 115 9.82 -14.83 -5.60
N ALA A 116 9.67 -15.49 -6.76
CA ALA A 116 8.43 -15.49 -7.52
C ALA A 116 7.24 -16.06 -6.71
N ALA A 117 7.41 -17.26 -6.16
CA ALA A 117 6.37 -17.94 -5.39
C ALA A 117 5.95 -17.16 -4.13
N ALA A 118 6.94 -16.64 -3.39
CA ALA A 118 6.68 -15.85 -2.19
C ALA A 118 5.94 -14.56 -2.53
N SER A 119 6.30 -13.86 -3.62
CA SER A 119 5.58 -12.67 -4.07
C SER A 119 4.15 -12.99 -4.50
N ALA A 120 3.94 -14.06 -5.25
CA ALA A 120 2.61 -14.48 -5.68
C ALA A 120 1.68 -14.82 -4.50
N SER A 121 2.22 -15.34 -3.39
CA SER A 121 1.44 -15.62 -2.18
C SER A 121 0.77 -14.39 -1.59
N ASN A 122 1.37 -13.21 -1.77
CA ASN A 122 0.80 -11.93 -1.38
C ASN A 122 -0.58 -11.72 -2.02
N VAL A 123 -0.68 -11.93 -3.34
CA VAL A 123 -1.95 -11.82 -4.07
C VAL A 123 -2.98 -12.79 -3.52
N LEU A 124 -2.58 -14.05 -3.22
CA LEU A 124 -3.51 -15.07 -2.72
C LEU A 124 -4.01 -14.75 -1.31
N VAL A 125 -3.13 -14.24 -0.42
CA VAL A 125 -3.52 -13.85 0.94
C VAL A 125 -4.47 -12.64 0.90
N PHE A 126 -4.17 -11.63 0.10
CA PHE A 126 -5.07 -10.48 -0.06
C PHE A 126 -6.39 -10.86 -0.71
N GLN A 127 -6.37 -11.78 -1.70
CA GLN A 127 -7.59 -12.33 -2.29
C GLN A 127 -8.48 -13.01 -1.24
N ALA A 128 -7.89 -13.80 -0.36
CA ALA A 128 -8.64 -14.50 0.67
C ALA A 128 -9.28 -13.57 1.71
N ILE A 129 -8.65 -12.42 1.99
CA ILE A 129 -9.05 -11.51 3.07
C ILE A 129 -9.86 -10.31 2.56
N TYR A 130 -9.46 -9.69 1.44
CA TYR A 130 -10.02 -8.42 0.99
C TYR A 130 -10.76 -8.48 -0.35
N PHE A 131 -10.38 -9.38 -1.26
CA PHE A 131 -10.80 -9.33 -2.65
C PHE A 131 -11.75 -10.48 -3.04
N SER A 132 -12.67 -10.84 -2.15
CA SER A 132 -13.73 -11.80 -2.50
C SER A 132 -14.56 -11.23 -3.66
N GLY A 133 -14.57 -11.93 -4.82
CA GLY A 133 -15.34 -11.51 -5.99
C GLY A 133 -14.52 -10.84 -7.10
N VAL A 134 -13.20 -10.74 -6.99
CA VAL A 134 -12.34 -10.30 -8.10
C VAL A 134 -12.44 -11.31 -9.26
N PRO A 135 -12.67 -10.86 -10.51
CA PRO A 135 -12.70 -11.74 -11.68
C PRO A 135 -11.42 -12.55 -11.83
N ALA A 136 -11.54 -13.83 -12.17
CA ALA A 136 -10.39 -14.73 -12.30
C ALA A 136 -9.33 -14.22 -13.29
N THR A 137 -9.73 -13.55 -14.35
CA THR A 137 -8.82 -12.95 -15.33
C THR A 137 -7.94 -11.87 -14.70
N LEU A 138 -8.49 -10.98 -13.88
CA LEU A 138 -7.73 -9.95 -13.18
C LEU A 138 -6.81 -10.57 -12.15
N LEU A 139 -7.28 -11.58 -11.41
CA LEU A 139 -6.46 -12.32 -10.44
C LEU A 139 -5.24 -12.97 -11.12
N LEU A 140 -5.43 -13.59 -12.29
CA LEU A 140 -4.33 -14.18 -13.08
C LEU A 140 -3.31 -13.12 -13.54
N VAL A 141 -3.76 -11.95 -13.96
CA VAL A 141 -2.87 -10.83 -14.31
C VAL A 141 -2.07 -10.37 -13.10
N MET A 142 -2.73 -10.18 -11.94
CA MET A 142 -2.07 -9.81 -10.69
C MET A 142 -1.03 -10.85 -10.26
N LEU A 143 -1.37 -12.13 -10.33
CA LEU A 143 -0.44 -13.23 -10.04
C LEU A 143 0.75 -13.22 -11.00
N GLY A 144 0.53 -13.04 -12.30
CA GLY A 144 1.59 -12.95 -13.30
C GLY A 144 2.54 -11.80 -13.04
N LEU A 145 2.03 -10.60 -12.77
CA LEU A 145 2.82 -9.42 -12.41
C LEU A 145 3.62 -9.66 -11.13
N SER A 146 2.99 -10.24 -10.11
CA SER A 146 3.64 -10.54 -8.83
C SER A 146 4.72 -11.60 -8.97
N LEU A 147 4.50 -12.66 -9.75
CA LEU A 147 5.51 -13.67 -10.07
C LEU A 147 6.74 -13.05 -10.75
N LEU A 148 6.55 -12.23 -11.77
CA LEU A 148 7.66 -11.55 -12.47
C LEU A 148 8.40 -10.58 -11.57
N SER A 149 7.68 -9.78 -10.80
CA SER A 149 8.23 -8.86 -9.81
C SER A 149 9.02 -9.61 -8.73
N GLY A 150 8.47 -10.68 -8.18
CA GLY A 150 9.12 -11.53 -7.20
C GLY A 150 10.36 -12.23 -7.73
N ALA A 151 10.32 -12.72 -8.96
CA ALA A 151 11.49 -13.32 -9.63
C ALA A 151 12.65 -12.34 -9.73
N PHE A 152 12.35 -11.10 -10.16
CA PHE A 152 13.37 -10.09 -10.41
C PHE A 152 13.79 -9.37 -9.12
N PHE A 153 12.87 -8.71 -8.43
CA PHE A 153 13.21 -7.91 -7.24
C PHE A 153 13.44 -8.77 -6.00
N GLY A 154 12.60 -9.79 -5.78
CA GLY A 154 12.76 -10.71 -4.66
C GLY A 154 13.96 -11.64 -4.85
N GLY A 155 13.96 -12.43 -5.93
CA GLY A 155 14.91 -13.49 -6.16
C GLY A 155 16.26 -13.02 -6.67
N TYR A 156 16.28 -12.47 -7.88
CA TYR A 156 17.53 -12.07 -8.55
C TYR A 156 18.27 -10.97 -7.78
N LEU A 157 17.57 -9.93 -7.37
CA LEU A 157 18.18 -8.79 -6.66
C LEU A 157 18.72 -9.21 -5.29
N ALA A 158 18.00 -10.02 -4.51
CA ALA A 158 18.49 -10.53 -3.22
C ALA A 158 19.77 -11.36 -3.39
N TRP A 159 19.79 -12.23 -4.40
CA TRP A 159 20.96 -13.04 -4.72
C TRP A 159 22.15 -12.18 -5.18
N ASP A 160 21.93 -11.16 -5.99
CA ASP A 160 22.97 -10.25 -6.46
C ASP A 160 23.50 -9.35 -5.33
N LEU A 161 22.62 -8.83 -4.45
CA LEU A 161 23.04 -8.11 -3.25
C LEU A 161 23.89 -8.97 -2.32
N ARG A 162 23.47 -10.23 -2.03
CA ARG A 162 24.29 -11.16 -1.25
C ARG A 162 25.69 -11.30 -1.85
N ARG A 163 25.80 -11.48 -3.17
CA ARG A 163 27.10 -11.59 -3.86
C ARG A 163 27.93 -10.33 -3.75
N SER A 164 27.29 -9.17 -3.85
CA SER A 164 27.95 -7.88 -3.70
C SER A 164 28.48 -7.68 -2.29
N LEU A 165 27.71 -8.06 -1.26
CA LEU A 165 28.13 -8.01 0.15
C LEU A 165 29.30 -8.97 0.43
N LEU A 166 29.32 -10.14 -0.19
CA LEU A 166 30.45 -11.07 -0.13
C LEU A 166 31.70 -10.52 -0.82
N ALA A 167 31.54 -9.90 -1.99
CA ALA A 167 32.64 -9.29 -2.73
C ALA A 167 33.25 -8.10 -1.97
N ALA A 168 32.41 -7.32 -1.27
CA ALA A 168 32.83 -6.21 -0.40
C ALA A 168 33.44 -6.67 0.93
N ARG A 169 33.54 -7.98 1.18
CA ARG A 169 34.05 -8.58 2.44
C ARG A 169 33.24 -8.20 3.70
N ILE A 170 32.05 -7.68 3.54
CA ILE A 170 31.12 -7.39 4.65
C ILE A 170 30.62 -8.69 5.26
N LEU A 171 30.40 -9.71 4.42
CA LEU A 171 30.06 -11.07 4.83
C LEU A 171 31.26 -12.00 4.68
N ARG A 172 31.43 -12.94 5.62
CA ARG A 172 32.41 -14.02 5.49
C ARG A 172 31.83 -15.11 4.59
N ARG A 173 32.61 -15.60 3.63
CA ARG A 173 32.29 -16.79 2.83
C ARG A 173 32.27 -18.03 3.72
N SER A 174 31.30 -18.91 3.53
CA SER A 174 31.44 -20.31 3.91
C SER A 174 32.44 -20.97 2.96
N ALA A 175 33.24 -21.91 3.45
CA ALA A 175 34.37 -22.52 2.72
C ALA A 175 34.04 -23.16 1.35
N GLU A 176 32.76 -23.34 1.01
CA GLU A 176 32.31 -23.95 -0.26
C GLU A 176 32.18 -22.97 -1.45
N GLU A 177 32.35 -21.67 -1.25
CA GLU A 177 32.07 -20.65 -2.27
C GLU A 177 33.31 -19.99 -2.92
N GLU A 178 34.52 -20.53 -2.73
CA GLU A 178 35.75 -19.95 -3.25
C GLU A 178 35.99 -20.20 -4.75
N ARG A 179 35.17 -19.66 -5.64
CA ARG A 179 35.57 -19.53 -7.05
C ARG A 179 35.39 -18.08 -7.52
N PRO A 180 36.51 -17.43 -7.97
CA PRO A 180 36.45 -16.06 -8.48
C PRO A 180 35.72 -16.02 -9.81
N ARG A 181 34.65 -15.27 -9.90
CA ARG A 181 33.97 -14.88 -11.14
C ARG A 181 34.12 -13.39 -11.36
N GLY A 182 34.71 -13.01 -12.48
CA GLY A 182 35.03 -11.65 -12.88
C GLY A 182 33.95 -10.61 -12.69
N GLY A 183 34.41 -9.40 -12.50
CA GLY A 183 33.57 -8.25 -12.19
C GLY A 183 32.43 -8.04 -13.20
N ARG A 184 31.23 -8.01 -12.70
CA ARG A 184 30.01 -7.71 -13.47
C ARG A 184 29.52 -6.32 -13.08
N TRP A 185 30.31 -5.29 -13.41
CA TRP A 185 29.97 -3.88 -13.16
C TRP A 185 28.64 -3.46 -13.83
N TRP A 186 28.25 -4.09 -14.94
CA TRP A 186 26.99 -3.86 -15.63
C TRP A 186 25.75 -4.13 -14.73
N ARG A 187 25.86 -4.94 -13.67
CA ARG A 187 24.77 -5.19 -12.71
C ARG A 187 24.40 -3.94 -11.96
N TYR A 188 25.41 -3.16 -11.55
CA TYR A 188 25.18 -1.91 -10.85
C TYR A 188 24.55 -0.85 -11.75
N LEU A 189 24.75 -0.94 -13.07
CA LEU A 189 24.10 -0.09 -14.05
C LEU A 189 22.58 -0.36 -14.15
N ILE A 190 22.13 -1.55 -13.80
CA ILE A 190 20.70 -1.91 -13.81
C ILE A 190 20.09 -1.76 -12.42
N THR A 191 20.74 -2.31 -11.39
CA THR A 191 20.14 -2.34 -10.05
C THR A 191 20.18 -0.99 -9.34
N ALA A 192 21.28 -0.25 -9.44
CA ALA A 192 21.41 1.04 -8.76
C ALA A 192 20.41 2.09 -9.27
N PRO A 193 20.19 2.29 -10.58
CA PRO A 193 19.14 3.21 -11.04
C PRO A 193 17.75 2.81 -10.59
N ILE A 194 17.42 1.53 -10.56
CA ILE A 194 16.11 1.04 -10.09
C ILE A 194 15.92 1.37 -8.61
N VAL A 195 16.92 1.05 -7.77
CA VAL A 195 16.85 1.34 -6.33
C VAL A 195 16.77 2.86 -6.09
N LEU A 196 17.58 3.66 -6.81
CA LEU A 196 17.54 5.12 -6.71
C LEU A 196 16.20 5.70 -7.20
N ALA A 197 15.63 5.18 -8.27
CA ALA A 197 14.31 5.59 -8.77
C ALA A 197 13.20 5.26 -7.76
N LEU A 198 13.28 4.10 -7.11
CA LEU A 198 12.32 3.69 -6.08
C LEU A 198 12.43 4.56 -4.83
N LEU A 199 13.64 4.79 -4.34
CA LEU A 199 13.88 5.66 -3.19
C LEU A 199 13.49 7.11 -3.50
N GLY A 200 13.92 7.64 -4.65
CA GLY A 200 13.58 8.98 -5.10
C GLY A 200 12.08 9.14 -5.37
N GLY A 201 11.44 8.13 -5.97
CA GLY A 201 10.00 8.09 -6.19
C GLY A 201 9.20 8.06 -4.89
N GLY A 202 9.65 7.30 -3.90
CA GLY A 202 9.04 7.27 -2.56
C GLY A 202 9.15 8.60 -1.84
N VAL A 203 10.33 9.23 -1.88
CA VAL A 203 10.55 10.58 -1.31
C VAL A 203 9.72 11.63 -2.04
N ALA A 204 9.68 11.60 -3.37
CA ALA A 204 8.88 12.52 -4.16
C ALA A 204 7.38 12.33 -3.89
N TYR A 205 6.90 11.09 -3.79
CA TYR A 205 5.52 10.80 -3.41
C TYR A 205 5.18 11.38 -2.04
N TYR A 206 6.01 11.13 -1.03
CA TYR A 206 5.80 11.68 0.31
C TYR A 206 5.83 13.21 0.33
N ALA A 207 6.76 13.84 -0.40
CA ALA A 207 6.92 15.29 -0.43
C ALA A 207 5.83 16.02 -1.22
N PHE A 208 5.33 15.43 -2.32
CA PHE A 208 4.47 16.13 -3.27
C PHE A 208 3.05 15.58 -3.39
N VAL A 209 2.82 14.34 -3.00
CA VAL A 209 1.54 13.65 -3.19
C VAL A 209 0.88 13.23 -1.88
N TYR A 210 1.69 12.84 -0.89
CA TYR A 210 1.15 12.42 0.41
C TYR A 210 0.58 13.63 1.15
N ASP A 211 -0.72 13.60 1.38
CA ASP A 211 -1.41 14.67 2.12
C ASP A 211 -1.22 14.44 3.63
N THR A 212 -0.45 15.32 4.26
CA THR A 212 -0.16 15.31 5.70
C THR A 212 -1.25 16.00 6.53
N SER A 213 -2.37 16.39 5.90
CA SER A 213 -3.50 17.00 6.64
C SER A 213 -4.04 16.04 7.72
N SER A 214 -4.56 16.61 8.79
CA SER A 214 -5.19 15.84 9.88
C SER A 214 -6.27 14.89 9.32
N PRO A 215 -6.47 13.70 9.90
CA PRO A 215 -7.57 12.80 9.51
C PRO A 215 -8.96 13.41 9.67
N GLU A 216 -9.09 14.50 10.43
CA GLU A 216 -10.31 15.23 10.73
C GLU A 216 -10.53 16.46 9.83
N GLU A 217 -9.61 16.68 8.86
CA GLU A 217 -9.64 17.81 7.95
C GLU A 217 -9.87 17.37 6.50
N ALA A 218 -10.65 18.17 5.75
CA ALA A 218 -10.81 18.03 4.31
C ALA A 218 -10.68 19.36 3.59
N ARG A 219 -10.01 19.38 2.45
CA ARG A 219 -9.91 20.58 1.60
C ARG A 219 -11.11 20.68 0.68
N VAL A 220 -11.84 21.79 0.77
CA VAL A 220 -12.95 22.13 -0.13
C VAL A 220 -12.41 23.08 -1.19
N GLN A 221 -12.32 22.61 -2.44
CA GLN A 221 -11.61 23.29 -3.51
C GLN A 221 -12.24 23.04 -4.90
N GLY A 222 -11.68 23.67 -5.94
CA GLY A 222 -12.14 23.52 -7.33
C GLY A 222 -12.82 24.77 -7.85
N ALA A 223 -13.92 24.62 -8.60
CA ALA A 223 -14.71 25.72 -9.17
C ALA A 223 -15.55 26.44 -8.10
N LEU A 224 -14.88 27.07 -7.14
CA LEU A 224 -15.45 27.76 -5.97
C LEU A 224 -15.00 29.22 -5.93
N GLU A 225 -15.85 30.07 -5.34
CA GLU A 225 -15.46 31.46 -5.02
C GLU A 225 -14.64 31.52 -3.74
N ARG A 226 -14.94 30.64 -2.78
CA ARG A 226 -14.32 30.61 -1.44
C ARG A 226 -13.83 29.21 -1.09
N PRO A 227 -12.70 28.74 -1.62
CA PRO A 227 -12.10 27.49 -1.20
C PRO A 227 -11.62 27.62 0.26
N PHE A 228 -11.79 26.55 1.06
CA PHE A 228 -11.37 26.52 2.45
C PHE A 228 -11.00 25.12 2.91
N THR A 229 -10.37 25.02 4.08
CA THR A 229 -10.14 23.74 4.75
C THR A 229 -11.21 23.53 5.79
N PHE A 230 -12.00 22.46 5.62
CA PHE A 230 -12.98 22.02 6.57
C PHE A 230 -12.28 21.31 7.73
N ARG A 231 -12.61 21.69 8.99
CA ARG A 231 -12.19 21.03 10.22
C ARG A 231 -13.43 20.64 11.01
N TYR A 232 -13.55 19.35 11.31
CA TYR A 232 -14.77 18.83 11.93
C TYR A 232 -15.13 19.55 13.25
N GLU A 233 -14.12 19.85 14.08
CA GLU A 233 -14.32 20.54 15.36
C GLU A 233 -14.96 21.93 15.21
N GLU A 234 -14.59 22.70 14.19
CA GLU A 234 -15.09 24.06 13.93
C GLU A 234 -16.56 24.08 13.49
N TRP A 235 -17.11 22.91 13.12
CA TRP A 235 -18.49 22.75 12.64
C TRP A 235 -19.34 21.86 13.55
N SER A 236 -18.87 21.54 14.74
CA SER A 236 -19.57 20.68 15.70
C SER A 236 -20.94 21.16 16.09
N ASP A 237 -21.19 22.47 16.04
CA ASP A 237 -22.47 23.11 16.27
C ASP A 237 -23.49 22.95 15.13
N ARG A 238 -23.04 22.50 13.96
CA ARG A 238 -23.86 22.32 12.74
C ARG A 238 -24.05 20.86 12.37
N THR A 239 -23.76 19.95 13.29
CA THR A 239 -23.96 18.53 13.08
C THR A 239 -25.43 18.15 13.12
N VAL A 240 -25.78 17.16 12.31
CA VAL A 240 -27.10 16.52 12.30
C VAL A 240 -26.95 15.02 12.50
N THR A 241 -28.00 14.40 13.03
CA THR A 241 -28.03 12.92 13.08
C THR A 241 -28.71 12.40 11.82
N VAL A 242 -28.02 11.53 11.11
CA VAL A 242 -28.51 10.86 9.90
C VAL A 242 -28.58 9.36 10.17
N THR A 243 -29.78 8.79 10.19
CA THR A 243 -29.93 7.32 10.23
C THR A 243 -29.71 6.76 8.85
N ALA A 244 -28.70 5.90 8.69
CA ALA A 244 -28.33 5.31 7.42
C ALA A 244 -27.89 3.86 7.55
N GLU A 245 -28.15 3.08 6.51
CA GLU A 245 -27.59 1.73 6.32
C GLU A 245 -26.61 1.74 5.17
N LEU A 246 -25.58 0.91 5.22
CA LEU A 246 -24.68 0.72 4.11
C LEU A 246 -25.01 -0.60 3.43
N ARG A 247 -25.44 -0.53 2.17
CA ARG A 247 -25.66 -1.70 1.28
C ARG A 247 -24.62 -1.69 0.18
N GLY A 248 -23.53 -2.38 0.39
CA GLY A 248 -22.53 -2.64 -0.64
C GLY A 248 -22.72 -4.02 -1.27
N SER A 249 -22.02 -4.28 -2.37
CA SER A 249 -22.03 -5.58 -3.05
C SER A 249 -21.51 -6.74 -2.19
N SER A 250 -20.64 -6.44 -1.22
CA SER A 250 -20.00 -7.42 -0.33
C SER A 250 -20.08 -7.05 1.15
N THR A 251 -20.60 -5.88 1.50
CA THR A 251 -20.66 -5.38 2.87
C THR A 251 -22.04 -4.85 3.17
N TYR A 252 -22.62 -5.29 4.28
CA TYR A 252 -23.87 -4.75 4.79
C TYR A 252 -23.67 -4.25 6.24
N VAL A 253 -24.00 -2.99 6.49
CA VAL A 253 -24.10 -2.42 7.85
C VAL A 253 -25.57 -2.06 8.09
N PRO A 254 -26.19 -2.62 9.13
CA PRO A 254 -27.58 -2.32 9.44
C PRO A 254 -27.78 -0.83 9.75
N PRO A 255 -29.02 -0.32 9.64
CA PRO A 255 -29.33 1.06 9.96
C PRO A 255 -28.83 1.45 11.35
N ARG A 256 -28.03 2.53 11.40
CA ARG A 256 -27.57 3.15 12.64
C ARG A 256 -27.51 4.66 12.47
N ASP A 257 -27.42 5.36 13.58
CA ASP A 257 -27.32 6.80 13.61
C ASP A 257 -25.85 7.23 13.44
N TYR A 258 -25.65 8.19 12.54
CA TYR A 258 -24.37 8.87 12.30
C TYR A 258 -24.55 10.36 12.61
N VAL A 259 -23.62 10.91 13.38
CA VAL A 259 -23.57 12.34 13.64
C VAL A 259 -22.56 12.98 12.71
N GLY A 260 -22.99 13.92 11.89
CA GLY A 260 -22.10 14.53 10.88
C GLY A 260 -22.58 15.90 10.42
N VAL A 261 -21.69 16.62 9.76
CA VAL A 261 -21.97 17.93 9.14
C VAL A 261 -22.52 17.70 7.73
N PRO A 262 -23.72 18.18 7.40
CA PRO A 262 -24.28 18.03 6.06
C PRO A 262 -23.39 18.64 4.98
N LEU A 263 -23.13 17.89 3.91
CA LEU A 263 -22.21 18.32 2.84
C LEU A 263 -22.70 19.58 2.12
N HIS A 264 -24.01 19.76 1.97
CA HIS A 264 -24.57 20.96 1.34
C HIS A 264 -24.18 22.25 2.07
N LEU A 265 -24.04 22.25 3.40
CA LEU A 265 -23.59 23.43 4.16
C LEU A 265 -22.17 23.85 3.80
N LEU A 266 -21.28 22.87 3.55
CA LEU A 266 -19.92 23.15 3.10
C LEU A 266 -19.92 23.77 1.68
N LEU A 267 -20.77 23.23 0.80
CA LEU A 267 -20.92 23.74 -0.57
C LEU A 267 -21.53 25.13 -0.62
N GLU A 268 -22.55 25.38 0.21
CA GLU A 268 -23.16 26.73 0.34
C GLU A 268 -22.14 27.75 0.84
N GLN A 269 -21.29 27.41 1.81
CA GLN A 269 -20.23 28.31 2.30
C GLN A 269 -19.14 28.54 1.26
N ALA A 270 -18.80 27.50 0.47
CA ALA A 270 -17.77 27.55 -0.54
C ALA A 270 -18.15 28.37 -1.78
N LEU A 271 -19.46 28.63 -2.02
CA LEU A 271 -20.04 29.35 -3.15
C LEU A 271 -19.55 28.77 -4.49
N PRO A 272 -20.16 27.71 -5.01
CA PRO A 272 -19.83 27.17 -6.32
C PRO A 272 -19.99 28.22 -7.42
N LYS A 273 -19.01 28.29 -8.34
CA LYS A 273 -19.03 29.20 -9.49
C LYS A 273 -20.09 28.80 -10.50
N ALA A 274 -20.59 29.77 -11.25
CA ALA A 274 -21.47 29.52 -12.37
C ALA A 274 -20.83 28.55 -13.38
N GLY A 275 -21.53 27.46 -13.71
CA GLY A 275 -21.04 26.42 -14.58
C GLY A 275 -20.49 25.18 -13.87
N ALA A 276 -20.31 25.21 -12.55
CA ALA A 276 -20.00 24.01 -11.78
C ALA A 276 -21.19 23.03 -11.81
N SER A 277 -20.92 21.76 -12.06
CA SER A 277 -21.95 20.75 -12.27
C SER A 277 -21.76 19.50 -11.41
N SER A 278 -20.56 19.23 -10.93
CA SER A 278 -20.27 18.01 -10.17
C SER A 278 -19.42 18.28 -8.94
N VAL A 279 -19.54 17.38 -7.96
CA VAL A 279 -18.73 17.35 -6.74
C VAL A 279 -18.06 16.02 -6.63
N ARG A 280 -16.75 16.01 -6.53
CA ARG A 280 -15.95 14.83 -6.35
C ARG A 280 -15.39 14.78 -4.92
N VAL A 281 -15.71 13.71 -4.19
CA VAL A 281 -15.21 13.46 -2.85
C VAL A 281 -14.10 12.43 -2.92
N ILE A 282 -12.93 12.77 -2.40
CA ILE A 282 -11.69 12.01 -2.57
C ILE A 282 -11.15 11.63 -1.20
N ALA A 283 -10.87 10.35 -1.01
CA ALA A 283 -10.27 9.76 0.18
C ALA A 283 -8.73 9.88 0.21
N ASP A 284 -8.15 9.54 1.34
CA ASP A 284 -6.70 9.49 1.56
C ASP A 284 -6.01 8.39 0.75
N ASP A 285 -6.71 7.26 0.48
CA ASP A 285 -6.25 6.15 -0.36
C ASP A 285 -6.45 6.42 -1.86
N GLY A 286 -7.09 7.56 -2.20
CA GLY A 286 -7.38 7.97 -3.57
C GLY A 286 -8.68 7.41 -4.13
N TYR A 287 -9.49 6.71 -3.33
CA TYR A 287 -10.87 6.39 -3.71
C TYR A 287 -11.65 7.68 -3.93
N GLU A 288 -12.42 7.74 -4.99
CA GLU A 288 -13.21 8.93 -5.32
C GLU A 288 -14.63 8.58 -5.76
N VAL A 289 -15.56 9.44 -5.40
CA VAL A 289 -16.97 9.35 -5.80
C VAL A 289 -17.41 10.70 -6.32
N SER A 290 -18.16 10.70 -7.42
CA SER A 290 -18.73 11.89 -8.04
C SER A 290 -20.22 11.97 -7.81
N PHE A 291 -20.70 13.17 -7.49
CA PHE A 291 -22.12 13.48 -7.32
C PHE A 291 -22.47 14.66 -8.22
N ASP A 292 -23.72 14.74 -8.63
CA ASP A 292 -24.27 15.95 -9.22
C ASP A 292 -24.38 17.06 -8.16
N LEU A 293 -23.88 18.25 -8.48
CA LEU A 293 -23.84 19.38 -7.54
C LEU A 293 -25.25 19.80 -7.11
N SER A 294 -26.20 19.85 -8.05
CA SER A 294 -27.57 20.28 -7.76
C SER A 294 -28.27 19.29 -6.85
N SER A 295 -28.03 18.01 -7.04
CA SER A 295 -28.55 16.94 -6.19
C SER A 295 -28.00 17.02 -4.77
N LEU A 296 -26.69 17.25 -4.61
CA LEU A 296 -26.07 17.39 -3.28
C LEU A 296 -26.52 18.66 -2.53
N LEU A 297 -26.71 19.76 -3.23
CA LEU A 297 -27.24 21.00 -2.61
C LEU A 297 -28.66 20.82 -2.08
N ALA A 298 -29.46 19.97 -2.70
CA ALA A 298 -30.81 19.63 -2.26
C ALA A 298 -30.85 18.53 -1.19
N ASP A 299 -29.82 17.68 -1.13
CA ASP A 299 -29.80 16.52 -0.25
C ASP A 299 -29.20 16.84 1.12
N ARG A 300 -30.01 16.68 2.15
CA ARG A 300 -29.63 16.93 3.55
C ARG A 300 -29.15 15.68 4.30
N LYS A 301 -29.13 14.51 3.62
CA LYS A 301 -28.78 13.22 4.21
C LYS A 301 -27.35 12.78 3.89
N VAL A 302 -26.65 13.51 3.02
CA VAL A 302 -25.23 13.29 2.76
C VAL A 302 -24.45 14.17 3.73
N ALA A 303 -23.65 13.54 4.61
CA ALA A 303 -22.93 14.24 5.67
C ALA A 303 -21.49 13.73 5.85
N LEU A 304 -20.61 14.60 6.32
CA LEU A 304 -19.27 14.25 6.78
C LEU A 304 -19.33 13.94 8.28
N SER A 305 -19.10 12.70 8.64
CA SER A 305 -19.08 12.19 10.02
C SER A 305 -17.66 11.84 10.43
N LEU A 306 -17.36 11.94 11.73
CA LEU A 306 -16.08 11.51 12.29
C LEU A 306 -16.24 10.10 12.86
N GLU A 307 -15.75 9.09 12.12
CA GLU A 307 -15.82 7.68 12.48
C GLU A 307 -14.42 7.15 12.83
N ALA A 308 -14.23 6.66 14.05
CA ALA A 308 -12.95 6.16 14.54
C ALA A 308 -11.76 7.13 14.31
N GLY A 309 -12.01 8.45 14.50
CA GLY A 309 -11.01 9.50 14.31
C GLY A 309 -10.66 9.80 12.85
N ARG A 310 -11.50 9.39 11.90
CA ARG A 310 -11.35 9.67 10.46
C ARG A 310 -12.62 10.30 9.90
N LEU A 311 -12.46 11.24 9.00
CA LEU A 311 -13.57 11.88 8.31
C LEU A 311 -14.16 10.94 7.26
N CYS A 312 -15.43 10.60 7.38
CA CYS A 312 -16.14 9.69 6.50
C CYS A 312 -17.34 10.38 5.85
N LEU A 313 -17.57 10.15 4.56
CA LEU A 313 -18.79 10.55 3.88
C LEU A 313 -19.87 9.49 4.10
N ILE A 314 -20.93 9.87 4.76
CA ILE A 314 -22.15 9.08 4.95
C ILE A 314 -23.14 9.51 3.86
N ALA A 315 -23.30 8.68 2.84
CA ALA A 315 -24.22 8.96 1.72
C ALA A 315 -25.50 8.14 1.89
N ALA A 316 -26.38 8.62 2.80
CA ALA A 316 -27.63 7.91 3.09
C ALA A 316 -28.57 7.91 1.89
N GLY A 317 -29.06 6.73 1.51
CA GLY A 317 -29.92 6.55 0.34
C GLY A 317 -29.19 6.29 -0.97
N TYR A 318 -27.86 6.34 -0.97
CA TYR A 318 -27.02 5.94 -2.09
C TYR A 318 -26.47 4.52 -1.89
N GLU A 319 -25.99 3.92 -2.97
CA GLU A 319 -25.32 2.62 -2.91
C GLU A 319 -24.06 2.69 -2.01
N GLY A 320 -23.65 1.57 -1.45
CA GLY A 320 -22.48 1.50 -0.58
C GLY A 320 -21.19 2.02 -1.20
N ALA A 321 -21.07 1.96 -2.52
CA ALA A 321 -19.97 2.55 -3.26
C ALA A 321 -19.91 4.10 -3.21
N ALA A 322 -20.98 4.77 -2.81
CA ALA A 322 -20.97 6.21 -2.63
C ALA A 322 -20.41 6.66 -1.26
N TRP A 323 -20.20 5.72 -0.34
CA TRP A 323 -19.62 6.02 0.96
C TRP A 323 -18.08 6.07 0.86
N VAL A 324 -17.50 7.11 1.46
CA VAL A 324 -16.05 7.35 1.39
C VAL A 324 -15.48 7.40 2.80
N GLN A 325 -14.48 6.57 3.07
CA GLN A 325 -13.74 6.60 4.33
C GLN A 325 -12.44 7.40 4.16
N GLY A 326 -12.05 8.19 5.16
CA GLY A 326 -10.82 8.97 5.10
C GLY A 326 -10.89 10.12 4.10
N VAL A 327 -11.98 10.86 4.09
CA VAL A 327 -12.17 12.01 3.17
C VAL A 327 -11.09 13.06 3.39
N LYS A 328 -10.40 13.46 2.31
CA LYS A 328 -9.34 14.46 2.30
C LYS A 328 -9.67 15.67 1.44
N ARG A 329 -10.43 15.47 0.38
CA ARG A 329 -10.76 16.55 -0.55
C ARG A 329 -12.20 16.46 -1.01
N VAL A 330 -12.84 17.63 -1.10
CA VAL A 330 -14.12 17.84 -1.78
C VAL A 330 -13.85 18.80 -2.91
N VAL A 331 -13.93 18.33 -4.15
CA VAL A 331 -13.56 19.08 -5.35
C VAL A 331 -14.82 19.37 -6.16
N VAL A 332 -15.12 20.64 -6.38
CA VAL A 332 -16.25 21.08 -7.22
C VAL A 332 -15.74 21.35 -8.64
N GLU A 333 -16.43 20.81 -9.64
CA GLU A 333 -16.06 20.88 -11.07
C GLU A 333 -17.21 21.36 -11.94
#